data_5289e6c7157309006e0fc3e7a87075f0
#
_entry.id   5289e6c7157309006e0fc3e7a87075f0
#
_cell.length_a   1.000
_cell.length_b   1.000
_cell.length_c   1.000
_cell.angle_alpha   90.00
_cell.angle_beta   90.00
_cell.angle_gamma   90.00
#
_symmetry.space_group_name_H-M   'P 1'
#
loop_
_entity.id
_entity.type
_entity.pdbx_description
1 polymer ?
#
loop_
_entity_poly.entity_id
_entity_poly.type
_entity_poly.pdbx_seq_one_letter_code
_entity_poly.pdbx_strand_id
1 'polypeptide(L)'
;MPRKEHCIGSKHTDFAVSVDPNMGVEEASRRRDFTINALMYDVEADEIVDCHNGCNDIASKTIRHVCDDTYIEDALRVFRAAQFAARFGFDIAPETIALSRSISGKLVDLSGERVESEMHKALMKSEKPSVFFRKLVEMDALDYWFPELSALIETQQAPEFHPEGNVFEHTMLVIDEAAKVRNRADDPYAFMLTALCHDFGKAKTTFFNEKKQRLVAYGHDNAAKPLIDSFMDRLRLPNAVRAYVQNLTLLHMQPNMYVGNDATDYAFNNMFDKTKHAEDLLLLARCDHFGRGVQLDYARYECKLSARLAKYRELMELPEATADDFMKLGVKPSPLLGEMLEMSHKLHLKGTPCQTAIKLTRNQFAKRIRMQNSEA
;
A
#
# COMPACT_ATOMS: atom_id res chain seq x y z
N MET A 1 -13.92 33.03 -14.56
CA MET A 1 -14.55 33.47 -15.83
C MET A 1 -15.05 32.24 -16.57
N PRO A 2 -16.24 32.28 -17.16
CA PRO A 2 -16.74 31.23 -18.02
C PRO A 2 -15.82 31.07 -19.24
N ARG A 3 -15.46 29.82 -19.58
CA ARG A 3 -14.53 29.52 -20.66
C ARG A 3 -14.92 28.24 -21.37
N LYS A 4 -14.70 28.21 -22.70
CA LYS A 4 -14.77 26.96 -23.49
C LYS A 4 -13.37 26.37 -23.59
N GLU A 5 -13.27 25.08 -23.34
CA GLU A 5 -12.05 24.30 -23.53
C GLU A 5 -12.31 23.30 -24.65
N HIS A 6 -11.52 23.36 -25.72
CA HIS A 6 -11.58 22.40 -26.82
C HIS A 6 -10.29 21.60 -26.81
N CYS A 7 -10.39 20.27 -26.79
CA CYS A 7 -9.25 19.41 -26.97
C CYS A 7 -8.70 19.56 -28.39
N ILE A 8 -7.42 19.95 -28.52
CA ILE A 8 -6.75 20.17 -29.82
C ILE A 8 -5.67 19.11 -30.09
N GLY A 9 -5.46 18.16 -29.16
CA GLY A 9 -4.47 17.11 -29.26
C GLY A 9 -4.73 15.96 -28.29
N SER A 10 -3.79 15.01 -28.24
CA SER A 10 -3.90 13.81 -27.40
C SER A 10 -3.40 14.00 -25.96
N LYS A 11 -2.73 15.11 -25.66
CA LYS A 11 -2.19 15.38 -24.33
C LYS A 11 -3.16 16.22 -23.51
N HIS A 12 -3.20 15.99 -22.23
CA HIS A 12 -4.03 16.71 -21.26
C HIS A 12 -3.77 18.23 -21.22
N THR A 13 -2.65 18.70 -21.78
CA THR A 13 -2.28 20.12 -21.90
C THR A 13 -2.77 20.74 -23.22
N ASP A 14 -3.27 19.93 -24.13
CA ASP A 14 -3.61 20.34 -25.48
C ASP A 14 -5.06 20.83 -25.53
N PHE A 15 -5.37 21.87 -24.74
CA PHE A 15 -6.67 22.55 -24.77
C PHE A 15 -6.54 23.98 -25.29
N ALA A 16 -7.34 24.32 -26.31
CA ALA A 16 -7.60 25.71 -26.64
C ALA A 16 -8.65 26.26 -25.68
N VAL A 17 -8.32 27.32 -24.97
CA VAL A 17 -9.21 27.97 -24.02
C VAL A 17 -9.70 29.26 -24.65
N SER A 18 -11.03 29.39 -24.87
CA SER A 18 -11.69 30.65 -25.25
C SER A 18 -12.54 31.14 -24.07
N VAL A 19 -12.38 32.39 -23.69
CA VAL A 19 -13.16 33.02 -22.61
C VAL A 19 -14.36 33.72 -23.26
N ASP A 20 -15.56 33.37 -22.80
CA ASP A 20 -16.77 34.03 -23.18
C ASP A 20 -17.46 34.59 -21.91
N PRO A 21 -17.39 35.90 -21.67
CA PRO A 21 -18.03 36.52 -20.50
C PRO A 21 -19.56 36.45 -20.51
N ASN A 22 -20.16 36.20 -21.66
CA ASN A 22 -21.62 36.11 -21.84
C ASN A 22 -22.15 34.68 -21.84
N MET A 23 -21.27 33.68 -21.58
CA MET A 23 -21.66 32.27 -21.53
C MET A 23 -22.68 32.05 -20.40
N GLY A 24 -23.81 31.43 -20.73
CA GLY A 24 -24.82 31.05 -19.77
C GLY A 24 -24.28 30.06 -18.71
N VAL A 25 -24.88 30.10 -17.53
CA VAL A 25 -24.48 29.30 -16.36
C VAL A 25 -24.56 27.80 -16.67
N GLU A 26 -25.58 27.35 -17.36
CA GLU A 26 -25.75 25.94 -17.77
C GLU A 26 -24.63 25.50 -18.70
N GLU A 27 -24.31 26.27 -19.74
CA GLU A 27 -23.21 25.94 -20.66
C GLU A 27 -21.87 25.97 -19.97
N ALA A 28 -21.64 26.91 -19.05
CA ALA A 28 -20.40 27.01 -18.27
C ALA A 28 -20.18 25.80 -17.34
N SER A 29 -21.26 25.22 -16.80
CA SER A 29 -21.23 24.06 -15.93
C SER A 29 -21.18 22.73 -16.66
N ARG A 30 -21.62 22.67 -17.93
CA ARG A 30 -21.68 21.44 -18.73
C ARG A 30 -20.33 20.71 -18.89
N ARG A 31 -19.20 21.43 -18.79
CA ARG A 31 -17.85 20.87 -18.85
C ARG A 31 -17.40 20.21 -17.55
N ARG A 32 -18.18 20.31 -16.46
CA ARG A 32 -17.88 19.66 -15.20
C ARG A 32 -17.96 18.14 -15.35
N ASP A 33 -17.25 17.44 -14.48
CA ASP A 33 -17.20 15.97 -14.48
C ASP A 33 -18.53 15.35 -14.00
N PHE A 34 -19.02 15.78 -12.83
CA PHE A 34 -20.20 15.19 -12.19
C PHE A 34 -21.20 16.26 -11.77
N THR A 35 -22.47 15.86 -11.74
CA THR A 35 -23.61 16.74 -11.38
C THR A 35 -23.40 17.37 -10.01
N ILE A 36 -22.92 16.57 -9.03
CA ILE A 36 -22.60 17.03 -7.66
C ILE A 36 -21.52 18.10 -7.60
N ASN A 37 -20.65 18.16 -8.61
CA ASN A 37 -19.57 19.16 -8.74
C ASN A 37 -19.97 20.32 -9.67
N ALA A 38 -21.16 20.27 -10.28
CA ALA A 38 -21.65 21.28 -11.21
C ALA A 38 -22.55 22.33 -10.52
N LEU A 39 -22.83 22.16 -9.25
CA LEU A 39 -23.55 23.14 -8.45
C LEU A 39 -22.79 24.47 -8.39
N MET A 40 -23.48 25.56 -8.45
CA MET A 40 -22.97 26.92 -8.35
C MET A 40 -23.77 27.70 -7.30
N TYR A 41 -23.20 28.78 -6.83
CA TYR A 41 -23.85 29.65 -5.87
C TYR A 41 -23.93 31.05 -6.47
N ASP A 42 -25.15 31.58 -6.57
CA ASP A 42 -25.41 32.95 -6.96
C ASP A 42 -25.31 33.85 -5.70
N VAL A 43 -24.26 34.66 -5.66
CA VAL A 43 -23.95 35.51 -4.52
C VAL A 43 -24.92 36.68 -4.37
N GLU A 44 -25.50 37.14 -5.49
CA GLU A 44 -26.44 38.27 -5.49
C GLU A 44 -27.84 37.82 -5.06
N ALA A 45 -28.28 36.66 -5.58
CA ALA A 45 -29.59 36.10 -5.26
C ALA A 45 -29.58 35.30 -3.95
N ASP A 46 -28.40 34.98 -3.38
CA ASP A 46 -28.17 34.13 -2.18
C ASP A 46 -28.78 32.71 -2.34
N GLU A 47 -28.62 32.12 -3.54
CA GLU A 47 -29.23 30.83 -3.82
C GLU A 47 -28.29 29.87 -4.58
N ILE A 48 -28.59 28.55 -4.48
CA ILE A 48 -27.90 27.52 -5.24
C ILE A 48 -28.49 27.39 -6.62
N VAL A 49 -27.62 27.49 -7.64
CA VAL A 49 -27.99 27.26 -9.05
C VAL A 49 -27.61 25.84 -9.43
N ASP A 50 -28.59 25.00 -9.67
CA ASP A 50 -28.47 23.59 -10.05
C ASP A 50 -29.04 23.32 -11.42
N CYS A 51 -28.22 23.40 -12.46
CA CYS A 51 -28.61 23.17 -13.86
C CYS A 51 -28.63 21.67 -14.23
N HIS A 52 -28.08 20.80 -13.42
CA HIS A 52 -27.82 19.39 -13.77
C HIS A 52 -28.37 18.39 -12.72
N ASN A 53 -29.27 18.85 -11.87
CA ASN A 53 -29.92 18.02 -10.86
C ASN A 53 -28.96 17.43 -9.80
N GLY A 54 -27.86 18.11 -9.52
CA GLY A 54 -26.82 17.70 -8.59
C GLY A 54 -27.30 17.60 -7.15
N CYS A 55 -28.24 18.43 -6.71
CA CYS A 55 -28.86 18.36 -5.38
C CYS A 55 -29.58 17.02 -5.16
N ASN A 56 -30.32 16.53 -6.18
CA ASN A 56 -31.00 15.24 -6.11
C ASN A 56 -29.98 14.08 -6.12
N ASP A 57 -28.91 14.17 -6.89
CA ASP A 57 -27.85 13.17 -6.90
C ASP A 57 -27.09 13.13 -5.57
N ILE A 58 -26.88 14.27 -4.89
CA ILE A 58 -26.37 14.29 -3.51
C ILE A 58 -27.34 13.60 -2.56
N ALA A 59 -28.63 13.91 -2.65
CA ALA A 59 -29.67 13.33 -1.77
C ALA A 59 -29.79 11.80 -1.96
N SER A 60 -29.67 11.34 -3.21
CA SER A 60 -29.68 9.91 -3.58
C SER A 60 -28.31 9.22 -3.47
N LYS A 61 -27.28 9.94 -3.05
CA LYS A 61 -25.89 9.45 -2.95
C LYS A 61 -25.39 8.85 -4.27
N THR A 62 -25.54 9.59 -5.37
CA THR A 62 -25.22 9.12 -6.71
C THR A 62 -24.13 9.97 -7.35
N ILE A 63 -23.12 9.33 -7.94
CA ILE A 63 -22.12 9.97 -8.79
C ILE A 63 -22.56 9.82 -10.24
N ARG A 64 -23.01 10.90 -10.84
CA ARG A 64 -23.50 10.96 -12.22
C ARG A 64 -22.68 11.96 -13.02
N HIS A 65 -22.25 11.60 -14.21
CA HIS A 65 -21.59 12.55 -15.14
C HIS A 65 -22.60 13.60 -15.65
N VAL A 66 -22.08 14.78 -15.97
CA VAL A 66 -22.93 15.90 -16.42
C VAL A 66 -23.38 15.71 -17.87
N CYS A 67 -22.46 15.30 -18.75
CA CYS A 67 -22.69 15.19 -20.20
C CYS A 67 -21.74 14.16 -20.80
N ASP A 68 -22.27 13.28 -21.66
CA ASP A 68 -21.53 12.21 -22.32
C ASP A 68 -20.32 12.74 -23.09
N ASP A 69 -20.54 13.75 -23.95
CA ASP A 69 -19.50 14.30 -24.82
C ASP A 69 -18.30 14.80 -24.02
N THR A 70 -18.57 15.57 -22.97
CA THR A 70 -17.50 16.12 -22.14
C THR A 70 -16.87 15.07 -21.23
N TYR A 71 -17.62 14.03 -20.81
CA TYR A 71 -17.10 12.95 -19.99
C TYR A 71 -16.03 12.15 -20.72
N ILE A 72 -16.23 11.83 -21.99
CA ILE A 72 -15.31 11.02 -22.80
C ILE A 72 -14.05 11.76 -23.25
N GLU A 73 -14.00 13.10 -23.09
CA GLU A 73 -12.83 13.92 -23.43
C GLU A 73 -11.64 13.68 -22.47
N ASP A 74 -11.92 13.32 -21.21
CA ASP A 74 -10.87 13.05 -20.21
C ASP A 74 -11.11 11.72 -19.51
N ALA A 75 -10.38 10.70 -19.92
CA ALA A 75 -10.46 9.34 -19.35
C ALA A 75 -10.15 9.29 -17.85
N LEU A 76 -9.48 10.32 -17.27
CA LEU A 76 -9.26 10.39 -15.82
C LEU A 76 -10.58 10.46 -15.04
N ARG A 77 -11.67 10.90 -15.66
CA ARG A 77 -12.99 10.96 -15.01
C ARG A 77 -13.48 9.59 -14.54
N VAL A 78 -13.01 8.50 -15.15
CA VAL A 78 -13.27 7.13 -14.68
C VAL A 78 -12.67 6.92 -13.28
N PHE A 79 -11.41 7.30 -13.08
CA PHE A 79 -10.76 7.23 -11.76
C PHE A 79 -11.37 8.22 -10.77
N ARG A 80 -11.77 9.39 -11.24
CA ARG A 80 -12.45 10.39 -10.41
C ARG A 80 -13.83 9.91 -9.93
N ALA A 81 -14.60 9.21 -10.78
CA ALA A 81 -15.87 8.60 -10.38
C ALA A 81 -15.66 7.58 -9.24
N ALA A 82 -14.71 6.67 -9.41
CA ALA A 82 -14.35 5.69 -8.38
C ALA A 82 -13.86 6.36 -7.07
N GLN A 83 -13.05 7.43 -7.19
CA GLN A 83 -12.52 8.19 -6.05
C GLN A 83 -13.63 8.90 -5.29
N PHE A 84 -14.56 9.55 -5.97
CA PHE A 84 -15.69 10.20 -5.31
C PHE A 84 -16.65 9.18 -4.68
N ALA A 85 -16.90 8.05 -5.36
CA ALA A 85 -17.69 6.96 -4.79
C ALA A 85 -17.09 6.46 -3.46
N ALA A 86 -15.77 6.22 -3.41
CA ALA A 86 -15.08 5.79 -2.21
C ALA A 86 -15.10 6.87 -1.12
N ARG A 87 -14.86 8.13 -1.48
CA ARG A 87 -14.72 9.23 -0.54
C ARG A 87 -16.04 9.63 0.13
N PHE A 88 -17.14 9.60 -0.62
CA PHE A 88 -18.45 10.03 -0.13
C PHE A 88 -19.34 8.86 0.28
N GLY A 89 -18.95 7.62 -0.05
CA GLY A 89 -19.81 6.46 0.15
C GLY A 89 -21.03 6.49 -0.78
N PHE A 90 -20.87 7.00 -2.01
CA PHE A 90 -21.92 7.12 -3.02
C PHE A 90 -21.78 6.00 -4.05
N ASP A 91 -22.89 5.62 -4.69
CA ASP A 91 -22.87 4.74 -5.85
C ASP A 91 -22.65 5.53 -7.14
N ILE A 92 -22.16 4.84 -8.18
CA ILE A 92 -22.01 5.43 -9.52
C ILE A 92 -23.27 5.10 -10.33
N ALA A 93 -23.85 6.10 -11.00
CA ALA A 93 -25.01 5.91 -11.86
C ALA A 93 -24.75 4.88 -12.96
N PRO A 94 -25.70 3.97 -13.28
CA PRO A 94 -25.51 2.90 -14.27
C PRO A 94 -25.05 3.41 -15.64
N GLU A 95 -25.59 4.55 -16.10
CA GLU A 95 -25.20 5.19 -17.35
C GLU A 95 -23.76 5.71 -17.30
N THR A 96 -23.29 6.19 -16.15
CA THR A 96 -21.89 6.61 -15.95
C THR A 96 -20.95 5.40 -15.97
N ILE A 97 -21.35 4.27 -15.38
CA ILE A 97 -20.62 3.00 -15.47
C ILE A 97 -20.51 2.53 -16.92
N ALA A 98 -21.65 2.51 -17.64
CA ALA A 98 -21.67 2.10 -19.05
C ALA A 98 -20.77 2.97 -19.93
N LEU A 99 -20.84 4.29 -19.73
CA LEU A 99 -19.99 5.24 -20.46
C LEU A 99 -18.50 5.06 -20.11
N SER A 100 -18.17 4.85 -18.83
CA SER A 100 -16.81 4.57 -18.38
C SER A 100 -16.23 3.31 -19.03
N ARG A 101 -17.01 2.23 -19.12
CA ARG A 101 -16.61 1.00 -19.83
C ARG A 101 -16.30 1.27 -21.30
N SER A 102 -17.11 2.09 -21.98
CA SER A 102 -16.93 2.38 -23.41
C SER A 102 -15.61 3.11 -23.73
N ILE A 103 -15.00 3.79 -22.72
CA ILE A 103 -13.75 4.54 -22.88
C ILE A 103 -12.57 3.91 -22.16
N SER A 104 -12.72 2.68 -21.59
CA SER A 104 -11.66 2.01 -20.85
C SER A 104 -10.36 1.85 -21.66
N GLY A 105 -10.45 1.70 -23.00
CA GLY A 105 -9.29 1.67 -23.88
C GLY A 105 -8.46 2.96 -23.92
N LYS A 106 -9.03 4.11 -23.53
CA LYS A 106 -8.31 5.39 -23.45
C LYS A 106 -7.51 5.58 -22.16
N LEU A 107 -7.66 4.68 -21.16
CA LEU A 107 -6.96 4.76 -19.88
C LEU A 107 -5.44 4.64 -20.07
N VAL A 108 -5.00 4.03 -21.16
CA VAL A 108 -3.57 3.90 -21.53
C VAL A 108 -2.89 5.25 -21.73
N ASP A 109 -3.63 6.27 -22.16
CA ASP A 109 -3.08 7.59 -22.46
C ASP A 109 -2.90 8.48 -21.22
N LEU A 110 -3.34 8.02 -20.05
CA LEU A 110 -3.19 8.76 -18.80
C LEU A 110 -1.74 8.72 -18.31
N SER A 111 -1.29 9.76 -17.62
CA SER A 111 -0.02 9.72 -16.91
C SER A 111 -0.17 9.07 -15.52
N GLY A 112 0.90 8.38 -15.08
CA GLY A 112 0.91 7.70 -13.79
C GLY A 112 0.64 8.63 -12.61
N GLU A 113 1.14 9.86 -12.68
CA GLU A 113 0.95 10.87 -11.64
C GLU A 113 -0.52 11.29 -11.48
N ARG A 114 -1.26 11.34 -12.60
CA ARG A 114 -2.70 11.68 -12.55
C ARG A 114 -3.51 10.55 -11.91
N VAL A 115 -3.22 9.30 -12.29
CA VAL A 115 -3.86 8.12 -11.71
C VAL A 115 -3.49 7.96 -10.24
N GLU A 116 -2.21 8.13 -9.91
CA GLU A 116 -1.71 8.13 -8.53
C GLU A 116 -2.45 9.15 -7.67
N SER A 117 -2.62 10.39 -8.17
CA SER A 117 -3.32 11.45 -7.43
C SER A 117 -4.77 11.07 -7.06
N GLU A 118 -5.50 10.38 -7.92
CA GLU A 118 -6.86 9.92 -7.60
C GLU A 118 -6.83 8.72 -6.62
N MET A 119 -5.91 7.76 -6.81
CA MET A 119 -5.69 6.66 -5.88
C MET A 119 -5.28 7.17 -4.49
N HIS A 120 -4.35 8.12 -4.41
CA HIS A 120 -3.93 8.75 -3.15
C HIS A 120 -5.12 9.36 -2.40
N LYS A 121 -5.99 10.11 -3.11
CA LYS A 121 -7.21 10.68 -2.50
C LYS A 121 -8.14 9.59 -1.98
N ALA A 122 -8.31 8.49 -2.72
CA ALA A 122 -9.12 7.36 -2.29
C ALA A 122 -8.54 6.69 -1.04
N LEU A 123 -7.24 6.37 -1.02
CA LEU A 123 -6.57 5.73 0.10
C LEU A 123 -6.53 6.61 1.35
N MET A 124 -6.35 7.93 1.19
CA MET A 124 -6.11 8.84 2.31
C MET A 124 -7.37 9.53 2.83
N LYS A 125 -8.43 9.67 2.02
CA LYS A 125 -9.62 10.45 2.38
C LYS A 125 -10.90 9.63 2.51
N SER A 126 -10.85 8.33 2.19
CA SER A 126 -12.02 7.45 2.30
C SER A 126 -12.01 6.67 3.62
N GLU A 127 -13.19 6.36 4.14
CA GLU A 127 -13.35 5.39 5.23
C GLU A 127 -13.21 3.96 4.72
N LYS A 128 -13.66 3.71 3.47
CA LYS A 128 -13.57 2.42 2.77
C LYS A 128 -12.88 2.59 1.43
N PRO A 129 -11.54 2.64 1.40
CA PRO A 129 -10.78 2.76 0.15
C PRO A 129 -11.01 1.60 -0.82
N SER A 130 -11.45 0.42 -0.35
CA SER A 130 -11.81 -0.72 -1.20
C SER A 130 -12.85 -0.39 -2.27
N VAL A 131 -13.75 0.55 -1.99
CA VAL A 131 -14.78 0.99 -2.94
C VAL A 131 -14.16 1.53 -4.22
N PHE A 132 -13.03 2.23 -4.13
CA PHE A 132 -12.31 2.74 -5.30
C PHE A 132 -11.94 1.61 -6.28
N PHE A 133 -11.27 0.58 -5.78
CA PHE A 133 -10.84 -0.55 -6.61
C PHE A 133 -12.00 -1.39 -7.11
N ARG A 134 -13.03 -1.62 -6.27
CA ARG A 134 -14.24 -2.35 -6.68
C ARG A 134 -15.00 -1.62 -7.80
N LYS A 135 -15.09 -0.29 -7.73
CA LYS A 135 -15.72 0.51 -8.80
C LYS A 135 -14.88 0.52 -10.07
N LEU A 136 -13.55 0.45 -9.97
CA LEU A 136 -12.70 0.25 -11.16
C LEU A 136 -12.93 -1.12 -11.81
N VAL A 137 -13.11 -2.20 -11.04
CA VAL A 137 -13.50 -3.52 -11.57
C VAL A 137 -14.85 -3.41 -12.28
N GLU A 138 -15.84 -2.77 -11.65
CA GLU A 138 -17.18 -2.59 -12.22
C GLU A 138 -17.18 -1.78 -13.53
N MET A 139 -16.23 -0.87 -13.70
CA MET A 139 -16.06 -0.03 -14.89
C MET A 139 -15.07 -0.59 -15.92
N ASP A 140 -14.59 -1.82 -15.79
CA ASP A 140 -13.55 -2.44 -16.63
C ASP A 140 -12.27 -1.57 -16.73
N ALA A 141 -11.90 -0.93 -15.62
CA ALA A 141 -10.85 0.09 -15.56
C ALA A 141 -9.67 -0.28 -14.65
N LEU A 142 -9.66 -1.51 -14.07
CA LEU A 142 -8.62 -1.94 -13.14
C LEU A 142 -7.35 -2.39 -13.86
N ASP A 143 -7.47 -3.21 -14.90
CA ASP A 143 -6.40 -4.04 -15.45
C ASP A 143 -5.19 -3.26 -15.94
N TYR A 144 -5.40 -2.14 -16.60
CA TYR A 144 -4.31 -1.39 -17.20
C TYR A 144 -3.36 -0.77 -16.15
N TRP A 145 -3.96 -0.15 -15.13
CA TRP A 145 -3.19 0.58 -14.13
C TRP A 145 -2.85 -0.25 -12.89
N PHE A 146 -3.59 -1.32 -12.63
CA PHE A 146 -3.45 -2.16 -11.45
C PHE A 146 -3.49 -3.67 -11.81
N PRO A 147 -2.67 -4.12 -12.80
CA PRO A 147 -2.67 -5.52 -13.23
C PRO A 147 -2.30 -6.49 -12.09
N GLU A 148 -1.53 -6.02 -11.10
CA GLU A 148 -1.20 -6.81 -9.92
C GLU A 148 -2.47 -7.13 -9.11
N LEU A 149 -3.36 -6.15 -8.93
CA LEU A 149 -4.64 -6.33 -8.24
C LEU A 149 -5.61 -7.17 -9.07
N SER A 150 -5.66 -6.94 -10.37
CA SER A 150 -6.48 -7.74 -11.29
C SER A 150 -6.12 -9.22 -11.21
N ALA A 151 -4.84 -9.56 -11.17
CA ALA A 151 -4.37 -10.95 -11.02
C ALA A 151 -4.82 -11.59 -9.69
N LEU A 152 -5.08 -10.81 -8.65
CA LEU A 152 -5.56 -11.32 -7.36
C LEU A 152 -7.03 -11.76 -7.40
N ILE A 153 -7.84 -11.26 -8.35
CA ILE A 153 -9.25 -11.64 -8.52
C ILE A 153 -9.36 -13.13 -8.82
N GLU A 154 -8.46 -13.65 -9.67
CA GLU A 154 -8.42 -15.06 -10.04
C GLU A 154 -7.64 -15.93 -9.05
N THR A 155 -6.94 -15.32 -8.10
CA THR A 155 -6.10 -16.04 -7.15
C THR A 155 -6.91 -16.52 -5.95
N GLN A 156 -7.20 -17.83 -5.92
CA GLN A 156 -7.94 -18.48 -4.84
C GLN A 156 -7.05 -18.72 -3.61
N GLN A 157 -7.67 -18.83 -2.44
CA GLN A 157 -7.01 -19.12 -1.15
C GLN A 157 -7.64 -20.35 -0.47
N ALA A 158 -6.99 -20.84 0.60
CA ALA A 158 -7.55 -21.92 1.41
C ALA A 158 -8.73 -21.39 2.26
N PRO A 159 -9.98 -21.86 2.05
CA PRO A 159 -11.16 -21.31 2.70
C PRO A 159 -11.12 -21.42 4.24
N GLU A 160 -10.36 -22.38 4.77
CA GLU A 160 -10.22 -22.58 6.23
C GLU A 160 -9.54 -21.39 6.91
N PHE A 161 -8.70 -20.64 6.17
CA PHE A 161 -7.97 -19.47 6.69
C PHE A 161 -8.48 -18.16 6.11
N HIS A 162 -9.18 -18.23 4.97
CA HIS A 162 -9.64 -17.10 4.18
C HIS A 162 -11.11 -17.30 3.77
N PRO A 163 -12.04 -17.26 4.73
CA PRO A 163 -13.47 -17.43 4.43
C PRO A 163 -14.04 -16.28 3.58
N GLU A 164 -13.33 -15.15 3.51
CA GLU A 164 -13.66 -13.97 2.69
C GLU A 164 -13.56 -14.22 1.17
N GLY A 165 -12.82 -15.25 0.73
CA GLY A 165 -12.75 -15.64 -0.68
C GLY A 165 -11.35 -15.52 -1.30
N ASN A 166 -11.26 -14.91 -2.50
CA ASN A 166 -10.00 -14.77 -3.23
C ASN A 166 -9.07 -13.71 -2.61
N VAL A 167 -7.82 -13.61 -3.13
CA VAL A 167 -6.82 -12.67 -2.58
C VAL A 167 -7.22 -11.21 -2.79
N PHE A 168 -7.96 -10.88 -3.85
CA PHE A 168 -8.46 -9.52 -4.06
C PHE A 168 -9.42 -9.11 -2.96
N GLU A 169 -10.41 -9.95 -2.62
CA GLU A 169 -11.37 -9.68 -1.55
C GLU A 169 -10.66 -9.49 -0.21
N HIS A 170 -9.71 -10.36 0.11
CA HIS A 170 -8.85 -10.20 1.28
C HIS A 170 -8.14 -8.86 1.30
N THR A 171 -7.45 -8.50 0.21
CA THR A 171 -6.73 -7.23 0.09
C THR A 171 -7.67 -6.02 0.27
N MET A 172 -8.89 -6.08 -0.28
CA MET A 172 -9.89 -5.03 -0.12
C MET A 172 -10.30 -4.85 1.35
N LEU A 173 -10.48 -5.93 2.09
CA LEU A 173 -10.78 -5.88 3.51
C LEU A 173 -9.58 -5.37 4.32
N VAL A 174 -8.36 -5.79 3.98
CA VAL A 174 -7.14 -5.33 4.66
C VAL A 174 -6.94 -3.83 4.50
N ILE A 175 -7.15 -3.24 3.31
CA ILE A 175 -7.01 -1.79 3.12
C ILE A 175 -8.11 -1.00 3.85
N ASP A 176 -9.31 -1.55 4.01
CA ASP A 176 -10.36 -0.93 4.81
C ASP A 176 -10.02 -0.96 6.31
N GLU A 177 -9.42 -2.03 6.82
CA GLU A 177 -8.89 -2.09 8.18
C GLU A 177 -7.70 -1.13 8.37
N ALA A 178 -6.80 -1.06 7.38
CA ALA A 178 -5.67 -0.13 7.40
C ALA A 178 -6.13 1.34 7.43
N ALA A 179 -7.19 1.68 6.73
CA ALA A 179 -7.76 3.03 6.73
C ALA A 179 -8.18 3.51 8.13
N LYS A 180 -8.62 2.60 9.01
CA LYS A 180 -9.02 2.93 10.39
C LYS A 180 -7.84 3.33 11.27
N VAL A 181 -6.64 2.88 10.93
CA VAL A 181 -5.42 3.05 11.76
C VAL A 181 -4.30 3.82 11.07
N ARG A 182 -4.44 4.20 9.79
CA ARG A 182 -3.39 4.81 8.97
C ARG A 182 -2.70 6.03 9.62
N ASN A 183 -3.46 6.83 10.39
CA ASN A 183 -2.93 8.02 11.06
C ASN A 183 -2.00 7.69 12.25
N ARG A 184 -1.85 6.41 12.60
CA ARG A 184 -0.91 5.93 13.62
C ARG A 184 0.43 5.51 13.03
N ALA A 185 0.50 5.33 11.71
CA ALA A 185 1.71 4.92 11.01
C ALA A 185 2.69 6.11 10.83
N ASP A 186 3.97 5.81 10.73
CA ASP A 186 5.05 6.78 10.50
C ASP A 186 4.85 7.54 9.19
N ASP A 187 4.49 6.79 8.13
CA ASP A 187 4.07 7.33 6.83
C ASP A 187 2.70 6.73 6.47
N PRO A 188 1.59 7.44 6.71
CA PRO A 188 0.25 6.94 6.46
C PRO A 188 0.01 6.49 5.02
N TYR A 189 0.60 7.16 4.03
CA TYR A 189 0.40 6.79 2.63
C TYR A 189 1.22 5.55 2.26
N ALA A 190 2.49 5.48 2.64
CA ALA A 190 3.31 4.29 2.43
C ALA A 190 2.71 3.06 3.15
N PHE A 191 2.13 3.25 4.33
CA PHE A 191 1.41 2.20 5.06
C PHE A 191 0.18 1.69 4.29
N MET A 192 -0.65 2.58 3.75
CA MET A 192 -1.81 2.19 2.94
C MET A 192 -1.39 1.45 1.66
N LEU A 193 -0.30 1.89 1.01
CA LEU A 193 0.28 1.18 -0.13
C LEU A 193 0.82 -0.20 0.27
N THR A 194 1.40 -0.33 1.47
CA THR A 194 1.85 -1.63 1.96
C THR A 194 0.67 -2.58 2.16
N ALA A 195 -0.41 -2.11 2.78
CA ALA A 195 -1.64 -2.89 2.93
C ALA A 195 -2.24 -3.32 1.58
N LEU A 196 -2.11 -2.48 0.54
CA LEU A 196 -2.55 -2.80 -0.81
C LEU A 196 -1.66 -3.85 -1.49
N CYS A 197 -0.35 -3.80 -1.27
CA CYS A 197 0.65 -4.60 -2.00
C CYS A 197 1.08 -5.89 -1.28
N HIS A 198 0.73 -6.07 0.01
CA HIS A 198 1.32 -7.11 0.86
C HIS A 198 1.22 -8.52 0.28
N ASP A 199 0.15 -8.80 -0.44
CA ASP A 199 -0.16 -10.11 -1.01
C ASP A 199 -0.01 -10.22 -2.53
N PHE A 200 0.56 -9.23 -3.22
CA PHE A 200 0.76 -9.27 -4.68
C PHE A 200 1.44 -10.55 -5.16
N GLY A 201 2.40 -11.05 -4.40
CA GLY A 201 3.14 -12.27 -4.75
C GLY A 201 2.30 -13.54 -4.77
N LYS A 202 1.13 -13.58 -4.11
CA LYS A 202 0.24 -14.75 -4.11
C LYS A 202 -0.20 -15.13 -5.52
N ALA A 203 -0.40 -14.16 -6.42
CA ALA A 203 -0.74 -14.43 -7.82
C ALA A 203 0.30 -15.29 -8.57
N LYS A 204 1.55 -15.29 -8.11
CA LYS A 204 2.66 -16.04 -8.72
C LYS A 204 3.03 -17.32 -7.98
N THR A 205 2.63 -17.46 -6.72
CA THR A 205 3.13 -18.52 -5.84
C THR A 205 2.03 -19.44 -5.32
N THR A 206 0.76 -19.13 -5.55
CA THR A 206 -0.34 -19.98 -5.10
C THR A 206 -0.42 -21.27 -5.94
N PHE A 207 -0.43 -22.42 -5.25
CA PHE A 207 -0.63 -23.72 -5.86
C PHE A 207 -1.32 -24.68 -4.88
N PHE A 208 -1.91 -25.76 -5.42
CA PHE A 208 -2.48 -26.80 -4.58
C PHE A 208 -1.39 -27.73 -4.07
N ASN A 209 -1.28 -27.84 -2.75
CA ASN A 209 -0.31 -28.73 -2.10
C ASN A 209 -0.98 -30.07 -1.76
N GLU A 210 -0.64 -31.13 -2.50
CA GLU A 210 -1.23 -32.45 -2.33
C GLU A 210 -0.99 -33.06 -0.93
N LYS A 211 0.17 -32.79 -0.31
CA LYS A 211 0.45 -33.31 1.05
C LYS A 211 -0.42 -32.66 2.12
N LYS A 212 -0.74 -31.37 1.93
CA LYS A 212 -1.59 -30.59 2.86
C LYS A 212 -3.04 -30.56 2.45
N GLN A 213 -3.38 -31.09 1.27
CA GLN A 213 -4.72 -31.09 0.67
C GLN A 213 -5.38 -29.71 0.65
N ARG A 214 -4.59 -28.65 0.36
CA ARG A 214 -5.08 -27.27 0.33
C ARG A 214 -4.18 -26.36 -0.53
N LEU A 215 -4.70 -25.17 -0.85
CA LEU A 215 -3.92 -24.11 -1.48
C LEU A 215 -2.89 -23.53 -0.48
N VAL A 216 -1.70 -23.25 -0.99
CA VAL A 216 -0.59 -22.60 -0.27
C VAL A 216 0.10 -21.59 -1.18
N ALA A 217 0.74 -20.57 -0.60
CA ALA A 217 1.47 -19.52 -1.33
C ALA A 217 2.84 -19.29 -0.69
N TYR A 218 3.74 -20.26 -0.76
CA TYR A 218 5.06 -20.13 -0.15
C TYR A 218 5.93 -19.12 -0.90
N GLY A 219 6.58 -18.22 -0.12
CA GLY A 219 7.52 -17.23 -0.65
C GLY A 219 6.84 -16.08 -1.42
N HIS A 220 5.53 -15.89 -1.24
CA HIS A 220 4.80 -14.77 -1.86
C HIS A 220 5.34 -13.42 -1.41
N ASP A 221 5.85 -13.30 -0.20
CA ASP A 221 6.54 -12.14 0.35
C ASP A 221 7.72 -11.71 -0.54
N ASN A 222 8.58 -12.64 -0.92
CA ASN A 222 9.70 -12.39 -1.83
C ASN A 222 9.25 -12.18 -3.28
N ALA A 223 8.26 -12.95 -3.74
CA ALA A 223 7.71 -12.85 -5.09
C ALA A 223 6.96 -11.52 -5.34
N ALA A 224 6.53 -10.83 -4.28
CA ALA A 224 5.90 -9.52 -4.37
C ALA A 224 6.87 -8.41 -4.83
N LYS A 225 8.17 -8.52 -4.54
CA LYS A 225 9.15 -7.45 -4.79
C LYS A 225 9.15 -6.91 -6.22
N PRO A 226 9.31 -7.72 -7.29
CA PRO A 226 9.28 -7.22 -8.66
C PRO A 226 7.91 -6.67 -9.07
N LEU A 227 6.82 -7.15 -8.48
CA LEU A 227 5.48 -6.64 -8.73
C LEU A 227 5.30 -5.25 -8.09
N ILE A 228 5.81 -5.06 -6.87
CA ILE A 228 5.86 -3.75 -6.21
C ILE A 228 6.70 -2.77 -7.03
N ASP A 229 7.87 -3.20 -7.54
CA ASP A 229 8.71 -2.34 -8.39
C ASP A 229 7.94 -1.86 -9.63
N SER A 230 7.28 -2.77 -10.35
CA SER A 230 6.47 -2.44 -11.52
C SER A 230 5.32 -1.47 -11.19
N PHE A 231 4.59 -1.74 -10.10
CA PHE A 231 3.51 -0.89 -9.61
C PHE A 231 4.00 0.54 -9.27
N MET A 232 5.11 0.63 -8.52
CA MET A 232 5.70 1.91 -8.10
C MET A 232 6.21 2.73 -9.29
N ASP A 233 6.86 2.07 -10.28
CA ASP A 233 7.37 2.73 -11.48
C ASP A 233 6.24 3.25 -12.36
N ARG A 234 5.17 2.47 -12.53
CA ARG A 234 3.99 2.86 -13.32
C ARG A 234 3.30 4.08 -12.75
N LEU A 235 3.19 4.19 -11.43
CA LEU A 235 2.57 5.31 -10.74
C LEU A 235 3.55 6.43 -10.36
N ARG A 236 4.83 6.31 -10.74
CA ARG A 236 5.87 7.31 -10.45
C ARG A 236 6.08 7.62 -8.97
N LEU A 237 5.95 6.61 -8.13
CA LEU A 237 6.08 6.75 -6.69
C LEU A 237 7.54 6.89 -6.24
N PRO A 238 7.83 7.65 -5.16
CA PRO A 238 9.19 7.88 -4.68
C PRO A 238 9.89 6.60 -4.20
N ASN A 239 11.22 6.53 -4.36
CA ASN A 239 12.02 5.39 -3.91
C ASN A 239 11.95 5.15 -2.39
N ALA A 240 11.77 6.19 -1.58
CA ALA A 240 11.60 6.05 -0.13
C ALA A 240 10.32 5.27 0.21
N VAL A 241 9.20 5.58 -0.47
CA VAL A 241 7.93 4.85 -0.34
C VAL A 241 8.10 3.40 -0.79
N ARG A 242 8.78 3.17 -1.93
CA ARG A 242 9.08 1.83 -2.43
C ARG A 242 9.84 0.99 -1.41
N ALA A 243 10.90 1.55 -0.82
CA ALA A 243 11.71 0.85 0.18
C ALA A 243 10.89 0.47 1.44
N TYR A 244 10.04 1.37 1.90
CA TYR A 244 9.11 1.11 3.00
C TYR A 244 8.16 -0.04 2.67
N VAL A 245 7.46 0.03 1.53
CA VAL A 245 6.48 -0.98 1.10
C VAL A 245 7.14 -2.35 0.94
N GLN A 246 8.29 -2.42 0.25
CA GLN A 246 9.02 -3.68 0.08
C GLN A 246 9.47 -4.29 1.41
N ASN A 247 9.97 -3.45 2.32
CA ASN A 247 10.45 -3.93 3.62
C ASN A 247 9.32 -4.54 4.45
N LEU A 248 8.21 -3.83 4.61
CA LEU A 248 7.10 -4.32 5.42
C LEU A 248 6.37 -5.50 4.74
N THR A 249 6.24 -5.50 3.40
CA THR A 249 5.69 -6.64 2.66
C THR A 249 6.52 -7.90 2.88
N LEU A 250 7.84 -7.80 2.87
CA LEU A 250 8.73 -8.95 3.13
C LEU A 250 8.54 -9.54 4.54
N LEU A 251 8.16 -8.71 5.50
CA LEU A 251 8.07 -9.11 6.91
C LEU A 251 6.63 -9.40 7.38
N HIS A 252 5.59 -9.04 6.62
CA HIS A 252 4.20 -8.97 7.07
C HIS A 252 3.67 -10.26 7.71
N MET A 253 4.08 -11.43 7.22
CA MET A 253 3.67 -12.72 7.75
C MET A 253 4.28 -13.05 9.11
N GLN A 254 5.48 -12.52 9.39
CA GLN A 254 6.28 -12.96 10.53
C GLN A 254 5.64 -12.67 11.90
N PRO A 255 5.05 -11.48 12.17
CA PRO A 255 4.50 -11.19 13.50
C PRO A 255 3.46 -12.23 13.95
N ASN A 256 2.43 -12.44 13.14
CA ASN A 256 1.35 -13.37 13.47
C ASN A 256 1.81 -14.83 13.49
N MET A 257 2.66 -15.22 12.54
CA MET A 257 3.24 -16.55 12.47
C MET A 257 4.11 -16.85 13.71
N TYR A 258 4.92 -15.89 14.17
CA TYR A 258 5.78 -16.08 15.33
C TYR A 258 4.99 -16.18 16.64
N VAL A 259 3.91 -15.41 16.78
CA VAL A 259 3.01 -15.56 17.92
C VAL A 259 2.31 -16.92 17.91
N GLY A 260 1.81 -17.36 16.74
CA GLY A 260 1.09 -18.62 16.59
C GLY A 260 1.95 -19.87 16.84
N ASN A 261 3.24 -19.79 16.51
CA ASN A 261 4.21 -20.90 16.66
C ASN A 261 5.10 -20.80 17.92
N ASP A 262 4.80 -19.90 18.85
CA ASP A 262 5.61 -19.64 20.05
C ASP A 262 7.11 -19.48 19.75
N ALA A 263 7.42 -18.66 18.74
CA ALA A 263 8.80 -18.42 18.31
C ALA A 263 9.67 -17.85 19.42
N THR A 264 10.99 -18.06 19.29
CA THR A 264 11.98 -17.61 20.28
C THR A 264 12.12 -16.09 20.32
N ASP A 265 12.64 -15.54 21.43
CA ASP A 265 12.97 -14.12 21.57
C ASP A 265 13.89 -13.65 20.43
N TYR A 266 14.88 -14.46 20.06
CA TYR A 266 15.76 -14.17 18.94
C TYR A 266 15.02 -14.01 17.60
N ALA A 267 14.01 -14.82 17.35
CA ALA A 267 13.23 -14.69 16.10
C ALA A 267 12.51 -13.32 16.03
N PHE A 268 11.88 -12.89 17.13
CA PHE A 268 11.25 -11.57 17.22
C PHE A 268 12.27 -10.44 17.12
N ASN A 269 13.39 -10.52 17.84
CA ASN A 269 14.44 -9.50 17.80
C ASN A 269 15.01 -9.36 16.38
N ASN A 270 15.33 -10.47 15.70
CA ASN A 270 15.82 -10.47 14.32
C ASN A 270 14.77 -9.99 13.30
N MET A 271 13.48 -10.11 13.58
CA MET A 271 12.42 -9.54 12.75
C MET A 271 12.39 -8.02 12.92
N PHE A 272 12.37 -7.51 14.15
CA PHE A 272 12.33 -6.07 14.42
C PHE A 272 13.61 -5.36 13.95
N ASP A 273 14.76 -6.01 14.03
CA ASP A 273 16.04 -5.50 13.55
C ASP A 273 16.10 -5.26 12.04
N LYS A 274 15.25 -5.93 11.28
CA LYS A 274 15.16 -5.79 9.81
C LYS A 274 14.29 -4.63 9.34
N THR A 275 13.66 -3.91 10.24
CA THR A 275 12.82 -2.76 9.89
C THR A 275 13.03 -1.59 10.83
N LYS A 276 12.91 -0.38 10.27
CA LYS A 276 12.84 0.85 11.07
C LYS A 276 11.41 1.19 11.49
N HIS A 277 10.43 0.46 10.98
CA HIS A 277 8.99 0.71 11.13
C HIS A 277 8.31 -0.46 11.85
N ALA A 278 8.84 -0.82 13.03
CA ALA A 278 8.38 -1.99 13.77
C ALA A 278 6.90 -1.87 14.20
N GLU A 279 6.46 -0.68 14.63
CA GLU A 279 5.07 -0.41 14.97
C GLU A 279 4.14 -0.57 13.77
N ASP A 280 4.55 -0.06 12.62
CA ASP A 280 3.77 -0.15 11.39
C ASP A 280 3.65 -1.60 10.91
N LEU A 281 4.72 -2.40 11.09
CA LEU A 281 4.68 -3.84 10.85
C LEU A 281 3.63 -4.54 11.73
N LEU A 282 3.54 -4.16 13.02
CA LEU A 282 2.52 -4.71 13.92
C LEU A 282 1.10 -4.22 13.55
N LEU A 283 0.96 -2.97 13.13
CA LEU A 283 -0.32 -2.45 12.62
C LEU A 283 -0.75 -3.20 11.36
N LEU A 284 0.17 -3.46 10.44
CA LEU A 284 -0.10 -4.22 9.22
C LEU A 284 -0.55 -5.65 9.55
N ALA A 285 0.17 -6.34 10.44
CA ALA A 285 -0.18 -7.69 10.87
C ALA A 285 -1.58 -7.78 11.54
N ARG A 286 -1.99 -6.70 12.23
CA ARG A 286 -3.33 -6.54 12.76
C ARG A 286 -4.36 -6.37 11.66
N CYS A 287 -4.09 -5.51 10.68
CA CYS A 287 -5.00 -5.27 9.55
C CYS A 287 -5.19 -6.53 8.70
N ASP A 288 -4.12 -7.27 8.40
CA ASP A 288 -4.15 -8.56 7.72
C ASP A 288 -5.01 -9.59 8.47
N HIS A 289 -4.88 -9.65 9.82
CA HIS A 289 -5.70 -10.53 10.63
C HIS A 289 -7.20 -10.22 10.52
N PHE A 290 -7.58 -8.94 10.63
CA PHE A 290 -8.98 -8.52 10.53
C PHE A 290 -9.52 -8.51 9.10
N GLY A 291 -8.65 -8.45 8.10
CA GLY A 291 -9.00 -8.55 6.68
C GLY A 291 -9.61 -9.89 6.26
N ARG A 292 -9.75 -10.84 7.16
CA ARG A 292 -10.45 -12.13 6.93
C ARG A 292 -11.97 -12.01 6.96
N GLY A 293 -12.52 -10.81 7.20
CA GLY A 293 -13.96 -10.56 7.19
C GLY A 293 -14.74 -11.18 8.33
N VAL A 294 -14.07 -11.80 9.30
CA VAL A 294 -14.68 -12.41 10.50
C VAL A 294 -14.20 -11.71 11.76
N GLN A 295 -15.05 -11.69 12.78
CA GLN A 295 -14.71 -11.10 14.07
C GLN A 295 -13.80 -12.07 14.83
N LEU A 296 -12.49 -11.79 14.81
CA LEU A 296 -11.46 -12.60 15.46
C LEU A 296 -10.90 -11.87 16.68
N ASP A 297 -10.63 -12.60 17.76
CA ASP A 297 -9.92 -12.04 18.91
C ASP A 297 -8.42 -11.90 18.60
N TYR A 298 -7.95 -10.67 18.53
CA TYR A 298 -6.56 -10.33 18.32
C TYR A 298 -5.83 -9.87 19.59
N ALA A 299 -6.55 -9.68 20.70
CA ALA A 299 -5.98 -9.10 21.92
C ALA A 299 -4.77 -9.86 22.46
N ARG A 300 -4.78 -11.20 22.39
CA ARG A 300 -3.64 -12.04 22.77
C ARG A 300 -2.42 -11.77 21.89
N TYR A 301 -2.61 -11.64 20.56
CA TYR A 301 -1.53 -11.36 19.62
C TYR A 301 -0.96 -9.96 19.85
N GLU A 302 -1.82 -8.97 19.96
CA GLU A 302 -1.44 -7.57 20.18
C GLU A 302 -0.63 -7.41 21.50
N CYS A 303 -1.11 -8.00 22.59
CA CYS A 303 -0.40 -7.99 23.88
C CYS A 303 0.99 -8.63 23.76
N LYS A 304 1.10 -9.83 23.14
CA LYS A 304 2.36 -10.55 23.01
C LYS A 304 3.35 -9.80 22.09
N LEU A 305 2.87 -9.27 20.96
CA LEU A 305 3.69 -8.50 20.02
C LEU A 305 4.20 -7.20 20.62
N SER A 306 3.36 -6.45 21.33
CA SER A 306 3.77 -5.22 22.03
C SER A 306 4.80 -5.49 23.11
N ALA A 307 4.62 -6.56 23.90
CA ALA A 307 5.59 -6.96 24.91
C ALA A 307 6.95 -7.39 24.29
N ARG A 308 6.92 -8.05 23.12
CA ARG A 308 8.14 -8.44 22.39
C ARG A 308 8.87 -7.23 21.81
N LEU A 309 8.14 -6.25 21.27
CA LEU A 309 8.74 -5.01 20.77
C LEU A 309 9.38 -4.20 21.92
N ALA A 310 8.72 -4.12 23.08
CA ALA A 310 9.29 -3.45 24.25
C ALA A 310 10.62 -4.11 24.69
N LYS A 311 10.65 -5.44 24.79
CA LYS A 311 11.88 -6.19 25.12
C LYS A 311 13.00 -6.00 24.10
N TYR A 312 12.65 -5.95 22.80
CA TYR A 312 13.63 -5.66 21.75
C TYR A 312 14.23 -4.26 21.94
N ARG A 313 13.42 -3.26 22.24
CA ARG A 313 13.92 -1.89 22.51
C ARG A 313 14.84 -1.84 23.73
N GLU A 314 14.45 -2.48 24.82
CA GLU A 314 15.32 -2.61 26.01
C GLU A 314 16.65 -3.28 25.66
N LEU A 315 16.63 -4.33 24.83
CA LEU A 315 17.85 -5.01 24.37
C LEU A 315 18.75 -4.07 23.55
N MET A 316 18.17 -3.25 22.65
CA MET A 316 18.93 -2.34 21.80
C MET A 316 19.52 -1.12 22.56
N GLU A 317 19.09 -0.88 23.80
CA GLU A 317 19.69 0.11 24.70
C GLU A 317 20.95 -0.44 25.41
N LEU A 318 21.15 -1.77 25.43
CA LEU A 318 22.31 -2.39 26.05
C LEU A 318 23.56 -2.19 25.17
N PRO A 319 24.78 -2.13 25.80
CA PRO A 319 26.02 -2.00 25.05
C PRO A 319 26.23 -3.14 24.06
N GLU A 320 26.58 -2.79 22.82
CA GLU A 320 26.95 -3.72 21.76
C GLU A 320 28.44 -3.60 21.43
N ALA A 321 29.03 -4.66 20.84
CA ALA A 321 30.41 -4.67 20.41
C ALA A 321 30.64 -3.72 19.24
N THR A 322 31.66 -2.88 19.33
CA THR A 322 32.05 -1.91 18.33
C THR A 322 33.27 -2.38 17.53
N ALA A 323 33.55 -1.72 16.41
CA ALA A 323 34.79 -1.95 15.65
C ALA A 323 36.05 -1.76 16.52
N ASP A 324 36.04 -0.72 17.37
CA ASP A 324 37.16 -0.40 18.28
C ASP A 324 37.46 -1.53 19.28
N ASP A 325 36.42 -2.21 19.76
CA ASP A 325 36.61 -3.34 20.67
C ASP A 325 37.39 -4.47 20.01
N PHE A 326 37.10 -4.78 18.75
CA PHE A 326 37.85 -5.78 17.99
C PHE A 326 39.23 -5.30 17.55
N MET A 327 39.38 -4.02 17.17
CA MET A 327 40.68 -3.45 16.82
C MET A 327 41.65 -3.44 18.00
N LYS A 328 41.19 -3.14 19.22
CA LYS A 328 41.98 -3.26 20.44
C LYS A 328 42.45 -4.70 20.70
N LEU A 329 41.78 -5.69 20.12
CA LEU A 329 42.14 -7.11 20.21
C LEU A 329 43.03 -7.57 19.02
N GLY A 330 43.55 -6.65 18.23
CA GLY A 330 44.49 -6.90 17.11
C GLY A 330 43.84 -7.25 15.79
N VAL A 331 42.53 -6.99 15.61
CA VAL A 331 41.86 -7.14 14.30
C VAL A 331 42.08 -5.88 13.49
N LYS A 332 42.57 -6.00 12.25
CA LYS A 332 42.75 -4.84 11.35
C LYS A 332 41.43 -4.48 10.63
N PRO A 333 41.25 -3.20 10.25
CA PRO A 333 40.16 -2.80 9.36
C PRO A 333 40.18 -3.61 8.06
N SER A 334 39.12 -4.38 7.83
CA SER A 334 39.03 -5.32 6.70
C SER A 334 37.62 -5.90 6.58
N PRO A 335 37.27 -6.61 5.51
CA PRO A 335 36.02 -7.37 5.43
C PRO A 335 35.79 -8.34 6.61
N LEU A 336 36.88 -8.91 7.16
CA LEU A 336 36.83 -9.78 8.33
C LEU A 336 36.22 -9.07 9.55
N LEU A 337 36.57 -7.81 9.79
CA LEU A 337 35.99 -7.01 10.87
C LEU A 337 34.48 -6.82 10.68
N GLY A 338 34.02 -6.62 9.45
CA GLY A 338 32.58 -6.55 9.14
C GLY A 338 31.84 -7.84 9.48
N GLU A 339 32.40 -9.01 9.09
CA GLU A 339 31.82 -10.31 9.44
C GLU A 339 31.78 -10.57 10.96
N MET A 340 32.82 -10.09 11.68
CA MET A 340 32.88 -10.21 13.13
C MET A 340 31.83 -9.33 13.82
N LEU A 341 31.61 -8.11 13.32
CA LEU A 341 30.55 -7.22 13.82
C LEU A 341 29.18 -7.84 13.59
N GLU A 342 28.92 -8.37 12.40
CA GLU A 342 27.67 -9.05 12.08
C GLU A 342 27.41 -10.27 12.99
N MET A 343 28.46 -11.07 13.25
CA MET A 343 28.35 -12.20 14.17
C MET A 343 28.07 -11.74 15.60
N SER A 344 28.75 -10.69 16.07
CA SER A 344 28.56 -10.13 17.41
C SER A 344 27.14 -9.54 17.56
N HIS A 345 26.64 -8.86 16.54
CA HIS A 345 25.27 -8.36 16.50
C HIS A 345 24.24 -9.51 16.59
N LYS A 346 24.43 -10.59 15.84
CA LYS A 346 23.59 -11.79 15.95
C LYS A 346 23.58 -12.39 17.38
N LEU A 347 24.72 -12.33 18.09
CA LEU A 347 24.79 -12.74 19.50
C LEU A 347 24.07 -11.76 20.42
N HIS A 348 24.19 -10.44 20.15
CA HIS A 348 23.46 -9.41 20.87
C HIS A 348 21.93 -9.61 20.73
N LEU A 349 21.42 -9.86 19.53
CA LEU A 349 20.01 -10.17 19.29
C LEU A 349 19.53 -11.45 20.03
N LYS A 350 20.44 -12.36 20.41
CA LYS A 350 20.15 -13.51 21.28
C LYS A 350 20.18 -13.17 22.78
N GLY A 351 20.43 -11.93 23.15
CA GLY A 351 20.55 -11.47 24.51
C GLY A 351 21.93 -11.80 25.15
N THR A 352 22.96 -12.06 24.34
CA THR A 352 24.31 -12.33 24.85
C THR A 352 24.97 -11.03 25.30
N PRO A 353 25.49 -10.93 26.54
CA PRO A 353 26.18 -9.73 27.02
C PRO A 353 27.38 -9.36 26.13
N CYS A 354 27.61 -8.05 25.91
CA CYS A 354 28.61 -7.49 25.00
C CYS A 354 29.99 -8.16 25.12
N GLN A 355 30.55 -8.21 26.32
CA GLN A 355 31.88 -8.81 26.56
C GLN A 355 31.94 -10.31 26.21
N THR A 356 30.84 -11.02 26.42
CA THR A 356 30.73 -12.45 26.05
C THR A 356 30.62 -12.59 24.53
N ALA A 357 29.85 -11.72 23.86
CA ALA A 357 29.73 -11.71 22.42
C ALA A 357 31.09 -11.43 21.73
N ILE A 358 31.85 -10.45 22.23
CA ILE A 358 33.23 -10.15 21.76
C ILE A 358 34.11 -11.38 21.87
N LYS A 359 34.12 -12.04 23.06
CA LYS A 359 34.94 -13.23 23.31
C LYS A 359 34.58 -14.40 22.39
N LEU A 360 33.28 -14.69 22.24
CA LEU A 360 32.80 -15.78 21.39
C LEU A 360 33.13 -15.51 19.92
N THR A 361 32.88 -14.30 19.44
CA THR A 361 33.19 -13.88 18.06
C THR A 361 34.69 -14.01 17.81
N ARG A 362 35.53 -13.45 18.66
CA ARG A 362 37.00 -13.57 18.53
C ARG A 362 37.47 -15.02 18.46
N ASN A 363 36.95 -15.90 19.30
CA ASN A 363 37.29 -17.31 19.30
C ASN A 363 36.94 -18.01 17.99
N GLN A 364 35.74 -17.71 17.46
CA GLN A 364 35.29 -18.27 16.19
C GLN A 364 36.17 -17.83 15.01
N PHE A 365 36.64 -16.59 14.99
CA PHE A 365 37.48 -16.02 13.93
C PHE A 365 38.99 -16.11 14.22
N ALA A 366 39.43 -16.74 15.30
CA ALA A 366 40.82 -16.73 15.77
C ALA A 366 41.86 -17.18 14.71
N LYS A 367 41.54 -18.18 13.88
CA LYS A 367 42.43 -18.65 12.80
C LYS A 367 42.58 -17.56 11.70
N ARG A 368 41.49 -16.94 11.31
CA ARG A 368 41.51 -15.88 10.26
C ARG A 368 42.23 -14.60 10.74
N ILE A 369 42.07 -14.25 12.02
CA ILE A 369 42.81 -13.13 12.64
C ILE A 369 44.32 -13.38 12.61
N ARG A 370 44.77 -14.61 12.94
CA ARG A 370 46.19 -14.96 12.88
C ARG A 370 46.75 -14.90 11.47
N MET A 371 46.04 -15.38 10.48
CA MET A 371 46.44 -15.29 9.05
C MET A 371 46.58 -13.84 8.62
N GLN A 372 45.59 -12.99 8.90
CA GLN A 372 45.64 -11.56 8.59
C GLN A 372 46.87 -10.85 9.19
N ASN A 373 47.32 -11.28 10.38
CA ASN A 373 48.46 -10.68 11.08
C ASN A 373 49.81 -11.29 10.68
N SER A 374 49.83 -12.43 9.97
CA SER A 374 51.06 -13.07 9.47
C SER A 374 51.40 -12.62 8.03
N GLU A 375 50.44 -12.08 7.31
CA GLU A 375 50.62 -11.55 5.91
C GLU A 375 50.97 -10.05 5.88
N ALA A 376 51.17 -9.43 7.03
CA ALA A 376 51.48 -7.99 7.20
C ALA A 376 52.81 -7.79 7.91
#